data_80fa30b113264d41dc5c3fc271ca495d
#
_entry.id   80fa30b113264d41dc5c3fc271ca495d
#
_cell.length_a   1.000
_cell.length_b   1.000
_cell.length_c   1.000
_cell.angle_alpha   90.00
_cell.angle_beta   90.00
_cell.angle_gamma   90.00
#
_symmetry.space_group_name_H-M   'P 1'
#
loop_
_entity.id
_entity.type
_entity.pdbx_description
1 polymer ?
#
loop_
_entity_poly.entity_id
_entity_poly.type
_entity_poly.pdbx_seq_one_letter_code
_entity_poly.pdbx_strand_id
1 'polypeptide(L)'
;LDFIQKYEGKWGKGSASPIAGYAWDAMLLVDAAAAEAVKQAKPGTPEFRAALRDALQSGKEVVGTNAIYRYTPTDHYGVDERARVMIMVKDGAFRLAK
;
A
#
# COMPACT_ATOMS: atom_id res chain seq x y z
N LEU A 1 -9.35 -4.30 7.43
CA LEU A 1 -9.65 -5.08 8.65
C LEU A 1 -8.79 -6.35 8.75
N ASP A 2 -8.55 -7.09 7.65
CA ASP A 2 -7.73 -8.31 7.63
C ASP A 2 -6.29 -8.10 8.14
N PHE A 3 -5.64 -7.00 7.73
CA PHE A 3 -4.32 -6.63 8.22
C PHE A 3 -4.30 -6.48 9.75
N ILE A 4 -5.25 -5.71 10.30
CA ILE A 4 -5.33 -5.46 11.76
C ILE A 4 -5.50 -6.77 12.51
N GLN A 5 -6.41 -7.63 12.06
CA GLN A 5 -6.65 -8.93 12.70
C GLN A 5 -5.40 -9.82 12.69
N LYS A 6 -4.70 -9.91 11.55
CA LYS A 6 -3.47 -10.71 11.44
C LYS A 6 -2.33 -10.13 12.26
N TYR A 7 -2.17 -8.81 12.24
CA TYR A 7 -1.10 -8.13 12.96
C TYR A 7 -1.30 -8.24 14.47
N GLU A 8 -2.49 -7.89 14.96
CA GLU A 8 -2.82 -7.95 16.38
C GLU A 8 -2.91 -9.39 16.91
N GLY A 9 -3.31 -10.34 16.09
CA GLY A 9 -3.27 -11.75 16.43
C GLY A 9 -1.86 -12.26 16.73
N LYS A 10 -0.84 -11.65 16.10
CA LYS A 10 0.57 -12.00 16.30
C LYS A 10 1.24 -11.16 17.39
N TRP A 11 0.93 -9.88 17.48
CA TRP A 11 1.67 -8.91 18.28
C TRP A 11 0.88 -8.33 19.46
N GLY A 12 -0.36 -8.76 19.63
CA GLY A 12 -1.25 -8.31 20.71
C GLY A 12 -2.20 -7.20 20.28
N LYS A 13 -3.36 -7.15 20.96
CA LYS A 13 -4.42 -6.18 20.69
C LYS A 13 -3.92 -4.74 20.88
N GLY A 14 -4.23 -3.86 19.93
CA GLY A 14 -3.82 -2.45 19.93
C GLY A 14 -2.40 -2.21 19.43
N SER A 15 -1.67 -3.24 18.95
CA SER A 15 -0.32 -3.11 18.42
C SER A 15 -0.29 -2.60 16.97
N ALA A 16 -1.39 -2.73 16.23
CA ALA A 16 -1.48 -2.24 14.86
C ALA A 16 -1.36 -0.70 14.81
N SER A 17 -0.54 -0.22 13.87
CA SER A 17 -0.36 1.21 13.64
C SER A 17 -0.45 1.53 12.14
N PRO A 18 -0.72 2.81 11.77
CA PRO A 18 -0.66 3.22 10.37
C PRO A 18 0.68 2.93 9.70
N ILE A 19 1.79 3.05 10.44
CA ILE A 19 3.15 2.77 9.94
C ILE A 19 3.28 1.29 9.56
N ALA A 20 2.80 0.38 10.39
CA ALA A 20 2.78 -1.05 10.07
C ALA A 20 1.92 -1.34 8.83
N GLY A 21 0.79 -0.63 8.67
CA GLY A 21 -0.05 -0.69 7.48
C GLY A 21 0.68 -0.26 6.20
N TYR A 22 1.49 0.79 6.25
CA TYR A 22 2.30 1.21 5.08
C TYR A 22 3.34 0.17 4.68
N ALA A 23 3.98 -0.49 5.63
CA ALA A 23 4.91 -1.58 5.33
C ALA A 23 4.21 -2.78 4.68
N TRP A 24 3.01 -3.11 5.13
CA TRP A 24 2.16 -4.11 4.52
C TRP A 24 1.77 -3.73 3.08
N ASP A 25 1.33 -2.49 2.87
CA ASP A 25 0.92 -1.97 1.57
C ASP A 25 2.09 -1.95 0.57
N ALA A 26 3.31 -1.63 1.03
CA ALA A 26 4.51 -1.71 0.20
C ALA A 26 4.76 -3.13 -0.32
N MET A 27 4.53 -4.16 0.50
CA MET A 27 4.65 -5.56 0.06
C MET A 27 3.56 -5.94 -0.93
N LEU A 28 2.32 -5.48 -0.76
CA LEU A 28 1.24 -5.70 -1.72
C LEU A 28 1.56 -5.10 -3.10
N LEU A 29 2.14 -3.90 -3.12
CA LEU A 29 2.58 -3.24 -4.35
C LEU A 29 3.69 -4.01 -5.06
N VAL A 30 4.70 -4.45 -4.31
CA VAL A 30 5.81 -5.25 -4.86
C VAL A 30 5.31 -6.60 -5.36
N ASP A 31 4.43 -7.28 -4.63
CA ASP A 31 3.86 -8.57 -5.01
C ASP A 31 3.06 -8.46 -6.33
N ALA A 32 2.17 -7.46 -6.40
CA ALA A 32 1.39 -7.20 -7.62
C ALA A 32 2.27 -6.88 -8.83
N ALA A 33 3.34 -6.10 -8.64
CA ALA A 33 4.27 -5.77 -9.72
C ALA A 33 5.16 -6.95 -10.11
N ALA A 34 5.62 -7.75 -9.14
CA ALA A 34 6.43 -8.93 -9.38
C ALA A 34 5.67 -9.99 -10.18
N ALA A 35 4.38 -10.17 -9.91
CA ALA A 35 3.51 -11.06 -10.67
C ALA A 35 3.44 -10.72 -12.16
N GLU A 36 3.60 -9.46 -12.52
CA GLU A 36 3.69 -9.02 -13.93
C GLU A 36 5.14 -9.12 -14.46
N ALA A 37 6.12 -8.75 -13.66
CA ALA A 37 7.53 -8.73 -14.07
C ALA A 37 8.09 -10.14 -14.38
N VAL A 38 7.67 -11.17 -13.63
CA VAL A 38 8.11 -12.56 -13.86
C VAL A 38 7.64 -13.13 -15.21
N LYS A 39 6.60 -12.54 -15.81
CA LYS A 39 6.14 -12.91 -17.15
C LYS A 39 7.05 -12.39 -18.26
N GLN A 40 7.89 -11.39 -17.95
CA GLN A 40 8.72 -10.67 -18.91
C GLN A 40 10.20 -11.00 -18.78
N ALA A 41 10.68 -11.26 -17.57
CA ALA A 41 12.11 -11.47 -17.30
C ALA A 41 12.35 -12.37 -16.08
N LYS A 42 13.52 -12.99 -16.04
CA LYS A 42 13.93 -13.87 -14.94
C LYS A 42 14.34 -13.05 -13.70
N PRO A 43 13.82 -13.38 -12.49
CA PRO A 43 14.26 -12.76 -11.25
C PRO A 43 15.78 -12.78 -11.07
N GLY A 44 16.32 -11.70 -10.51
CA GLY A 44 17.75 -11.53 -10.28
C GLY A 44 18.53 -10.87 -11.44
N THR A 45 17.87 -10.60 -12.58
CA THR A 45 18.49 -9.94 -13.73
C THR A 45 18.19 -8.44 -13.79
N PRO A 46 19.00 -7.62 -14.50
CA PRO A 46 18.70 -6.22 -14.75
C PRO A 46 17.36 -6.01 -15.48
N GLU A 47 17.02 -6.89 -16.41
CA GLU A 47 15.77 -6.89 -17.18
C GLU A 47 14.57 -7.08 -16.26
N PHE A 48 14.67 -7.96 -15.27
CA PHE A 48 13.63 -8.13 -14.25
C PHE A 48 13.41 -6.87 -13.41
N ARG A 49 14.50 -6.19 -13.02
CA ARG A 49 14.38 -4.93 -12.27
C ARG A 49 13.70 -3.84 -13.09
N ALA A 50 14.01 -3.76 -14.38
CA ALA A 50 13.36 -2.83 -15.30
C ALA A 50 11.86 -3.18 -15.43
N ALA A 51 11.52 -4.43 -15.66
CA ALA A 51 10.13 -4.90 -15.75
C ALA A 51 9.35 -4.67 -14.43
N LEU A 52 9.99 -4.87 -13.28
CA LEU A 52 9.39 -4.61 -11.96
C LEU A 52 9.09 -3.11 -11.77
N ARG A 53 10.05 -2.23 -12.11
CA ARG A 53 9.84 -0.78 -12.08
C ARG A 53 8.67 -0.37 -12.99
N ASP A 54 8.64 -0.87 -14.22
CA ASP A 54 7.63 -0.53 -15.20
C ASP A 54 6.23 -1.05 -14.79
N ALA A 55 6.17 -2.21 -14.16
CA ALA A 55 4.95 -2.75 -13.59
C ALA A 55 4.45 -1.90 -12.39
N LEU A 56 5.35 -1.44 -11.50
CA LEU A 56 5.00 -0.56 -10.39
C LEU A 56 4.38 0.77 -10.86
N GLN A 57 4.88 1.35 -11.94
CA GLN A 57 4.39 2.63 -12.49
C GLN A 57 3.42 2.48 -13.68
N SER A 58 2.80 1.32 -13.81
CA SER A 58 1.90 1.01 -14.93
C SER A 58 0.55 1.72 -14.88
N GLY A 59 0.22 2.41 -13.80
CA GLY A 59 -1.08 3.04 -13.57
C GLY A 59 -2.15 2.06 -13.09
N LYS A 60 -1.81 0.81 -12.80
CA LYS A 60 -2.73 -0.17 -12.21
C LYS A 60 -3.00 0.15 -10.75
N GLU A 61 -4.26 0.12 -10.35
CA GLU A 61 -4.63 0.32 -8.95
C GLU A 61 -4.31 -0.93 -8.11
N VAL A 62 -3.74 -0.69 -6.92
CA VAL A 62 -3.53 -1.70 -5.87
C VAL A 62 -4.23 -1.23 -4.61
N VAL A 63 -5.16 -2.02 -4.12
CA VAL A 63 -5.90 -1.72 -2.89
C VAL A 63 -5.07 -2.15 -1.69
N GLY A 64 -4.57 -1.17 -0.96
CA GLY A 64 -3.84 -1.36 0.29
C GLY A 64 -4.72 -1.25 1.54
N THR A 65 -4.09 -1.25 2.71
CA THR A 65 -4.76 -1.05 4.00
C THR A 65 -5.02 0.42 4.29
N ASN A 66 -4.09 1.30 3.89
CA ASN A 66 -4.14 2.73 4.17
C ASN A 66 -4.68 3.55 2.99
N ALA A 67 -4.52 3.06 1.76
CA ALA A 67 -4.93 3.76 0.55
C ALA A 67 -5.18 2.82 -0.62
N ILE A 68 -5.74 3.36 -1.70
CA ILE A 68 -5.68 2.77 -3.03
C ILE A 68 -4.53 3.47 -3.75
N TYR A 69 -3.57 2.70 -4.20
CA TYR A 69 -2.35 3.19 -4.83
C TYR A 69 -2.41 3.05 -6.35
N ARG A 70 -1.96 4.08 -7.04
CA ARG A 70 -1.86 4.09 -8.49
C ARG A 70 -0.65 4.91 -8.93
N TYR A 71 0.49 4.27 -9.13
CA TYR A 71 1.70 4.94 -9.61
C TYR A 71 1.73 5.03 -11.14
N THR A 72 2.25 6.15 -11.63
CA THR A 72 2.52 6.39 -13.06
C THR A 72 3.96 6.87 -13.21
N PRO A 73 4.50 6.95 -14.44
CA PRO A 73 5.87 7.47 -14.65
C PRO A 73 6.08 8.91 -14.17
N THR A 74 5.01 9.69 -14.01
CA THR A 74 5.05 11.11 -13.60
C THR A 74 4.47 11.36 -12.22
N ASP A 75 3.83 10.35 -11.62
CA ASP A 75 3.28 10.44 -10.26
C ASP A 75 3.65 9.19 -9.46
N HIS A 76 4.66 9.35 -8.59
CA HIS A 76 5.09 8.32 -7.63
C HIS A 76 4.56 8.57 -6.22
N TYR A 77 3.70 9.56 -6.00
CA TYR A 77 2.94 9.70 -4.76
C TYR A 77 1.78 8.70 -4.73
N GLY A 78 1.07 8.59 -5.84
CA GLY A 78 0.17 7.49 -6.18
C GLY A 78 -1.10 7.37 -5.35
N VAL A 79 -1.44 8.35 -4.51
CA VAL A 79 -2.68 8.36 -3.72
C VAL A 79 -3.52 9.59 -4.03
N ASP A 80 -4.83 9.45 -3.98
CA ASP A 80 -5.80 10.51 -4.27
C ASP A 80 -6.65 10.88 -3.04
N GLU A 81 -7.73 11.61 -3.26
CA GLU A 81 -8.63 12.08 -2.20
C GLU A 81 -9.30 10.93 -1.41
N ARG A 82 -9.39 9.73 -1.96
CA ARG A 82 -9.95 8.55 -1.26
C ARG A 82 -9.11 8.13 -0.05
N ALA A 83 -7.83 8.55 0.02
CA ALA A 83 -6.95 8.30 1.14
C ALA A 83 -7.05 9.37 2.25
N ARG A 84 -7.96 10.34 2.12
CA ARG A 84 -8.08 11.48 3.04
C ARG A 84 -9.42 11.46 3.73
N VAL A 85 -9.40 11.71 5.02
CA VAL A 85 -10.60 11.90 5.82
C VAL A 85 -10.44 13.14 6.68
N MET A 86 -11.53 13.88 6.89
CA MET A 86 -11.55 14.96 7.87
C MET A 86 -11.79 14.37 9.25
N ILE A 87 -10.97 14.78 10.19
CA ILE A 87 -11.11 14.40 11.59
C ILE A 87 -11.29 15.63 12.46
N MET A 88 -11.96 15.45 13.59
CA MET A 88 -12.12 16.46 14.64
C MET A 88 -11.72 15.88 15.98
N VAL A 89 -11.33 16.76 16.90
CA VAL A 89 -11.15 16.38 18.30
C VAL A 89 -12.47 16.61 19.03
N LYS A 90 -13.03 15.56 19.62
CA LYS A 90 -14.21 15.61 20.46
C LYS A 90 -14.01 14.74 21.69
N ASP A 91 -14.26 15.30 22.86
CA ASP A 91 -14.12 14.61 24.15
C ASP A 91 -12.72 13.98 24.33
N GLY A 92 -11.66 14.72 23.93
CA GLY A 92 -10.27 14.27 24.04
C GLY A 92 -9.86 13.14 23.08
N ALA A 93 -10.70 12.79 22.12
CA ALA A 93 -10.43 11.73 21.14
C ALA A 93 -10.62 12.21 19.70
N PHE A 94 -9.86 11.61 18.76
CA PHE A 94 -10.08 11.83 17.33
C PHE A 94 -11.37 11.13 16.87
N ARG A 95 -12.19 11.86 16.12
CA ARG A 95 -13.44 11.39 15.52
C ARG A 95 -13.48 11.80 14.05
N LEU A 96 -14.14 10.99 13.22
CA LEU A 96 -14.44 11.43 11.85
C LEU A 96 -15.38 12.64 11.90
N ALA A 97 -15.02 13.69 11.17
CA ALA A 97 -15.92 14.79 10.93
C ALA A 97 -17.04 14.32 9.97
N LYS A 98 -18.28 14.56 10.37
CA LYS A 98 -19.46 14.27 9.54
C LYS A 98 -19.85 15.51 8.77
#